data_292213ff0aee010d2b567599594f57a8
#
_entry.id   292213ff0aee010d2b567599594f57a8
#
_cell.length_a   1.000
_cell.length_b   1.000
_cell.length_c   1.000
_cell.angle_alpha   90.00
_cell.angle_beta   90.00
_cell.angle_gamma   90.00
#
_symmetry.space_group_name_H-M   'P 1'
#
loop_
_entity.id
_entity.type
_entity.pdbx_description
1 polymer ?
#
loop_
_entity_poly.entity_id
_entity_poly.type
_entity_poly.pdbx_seq_one_letter_code
_entity_poly.pdbx_strand_id
1 'polypeptide(L)'
;NLLISVVVNKSFVKFVTDFGPLLVFFFFYYNSDKNLKIAIPPFIIATLISLIVVWLLEKKIPMVPLISGILISFFGGLTIYFDNPVFIYIKPTIINILFGFALLFGKYFTNEPILKKMMGKAIALSDIGWELLSKRWMLFFFALALTNELVWRIYCPEKEYIWVNFKVWGMLPITFIFTAFQISLINKHKIDE
;
A
#
# COMPACT_ATOMS: atom_id res chain seq x y z
N ASN A 1 -39.79 7.38 28.82
CA ASN A 1 -38.75 6.56 28.19
C ASN A 1 -38.31 7.25 26.91
N LEU A 2 -37.51 8.30 27.06
CA LEU A 2 -36.80 8.92 25.95
C LEU A 2 -35.56 8.08 25.67
N LEU A 3 -35.70 7.01 24.92
CA LEU A 3 -34.62 6.45 24.17
C LEU A 3 -34.37 7.42 23.01
N ILE A 4 -33.44 8.33 23.22
CA ILE A 4 -32.82 9.10 22.17
C ILE A 4 -32.16 8.05 21.26
N SER A 5 -32.88 7.65 20.23
CA SER A 5 -32.30 6.97 19.09
C SER A 5 -31.43 8.01 18.38
N VAL A 6 -30.21 8.16 18.86
CA VAL A 6 -29.17 8.80 18.06
C VAL A 6 -29.01 7.88 16.85
N VAL A 7 -29.77 8.18 15.80
CA VAL A 7 -29.50 7.65 14.47
C VAL A 7 -28.17 8.26 14.05
N VAL A 8 -27.11 7.67 14.58
CA VAL A 8 -25.76 8.00 14.14
C VAL A 8 -25.75 7.62 12.67
N ASN A 9 -25.78 8.64 11.82
CA ASN A 9 -25.80 8.43 10.38
C ASN A 9 -24.56 7.57 10.03
N LYS A 10 -24.80 6.32 9.64
CA LYS A 10 -23.73 5.37 9.33
C LYS A 10 -22.70 5.94 8.35
N SER A 11 -23.17 6.76 7.42
CA SER A 11 -22.30 7.46 6.46
C SER A 11 -21.39 8.48 7.13
N PHE A 12 -21.91 9.20 8.13
CA PHE A 12 -21.11 10.17 8.89
C PHE A 12 -20.06 9.47 9.77
N VAL A 13 -20.44 8.39 10.46
CA VAL A 13 -19.48 7.61 11.26
C VAL A 13 -18.40 7.04 10.36
N LYS A 14 -18.79 6.48 9.22
CA LYS A 14 -17.82 5.95 8.25
C LYS A 14 -16.88 7.05 7.73
N PHE A 15 -17.41 8.21 7.40
CA PHE A 15 -16.58 9.35 7.00
C PHE A 15 -15.60 9.75 8.11
N VAL A 16 -16.05 9.88 9.35
CA VAL A 16 -15.18 10.23 10.49
C VAL A 16 -14.13 9.16 10.77
N THR A 17 -14.48 7.89 10.66
CA THR A 17 -13.52 6.79 10.89
C THR A 17 -12.52 6.62 9.75
N ASP A 18 -12.91 6.95 8.52
CA ASP A 18 -12.01 6.85 7.36
C ASP A 18 -11.06 8.06 7.27
N PHE A 19 -11.54 9.26 7.56
CA PHE A 19 -10.79 10.50 7.41
C PHE A 19 -10.26 11.08 8.73
N GLY A 20 -10.85 10.72 9.88
CA GLY A 20 -10.44 11.22 11.19
C GLY A 20 -8.96 11.03 11.50
N PRO A 21 -8.39 9.83 11.32
CA PRO A 21 -6.96 9.61 11.54
C PRO A 21 -6.09 10.52 10.67
N LEU A 22 -6.49 10.77 9.42
CA LEU A 22 -5.76 11.64 8.52
C LEU A 22 -5.79 13.11 8.97
N LEU A 23 -6.94 13.57 9.48
CA LEU A 23 -7.07 14.91 10.06
C LEU A 23 -6.20 15.07 11.30
N VAL A 24 -6.18 14.05 12.18
CA VAL A 24 -5.29 14.02 13.35
C VAL A 24 -3.83 14.08 12.92
N PHE A 25 -3.43 13.30 11.91
CA PHE A 25 -2.08 13.36 11.36
C PHE A 25 -1.71 14.77 10.89
N PHE A 26 -2.53 15.39 10.04
CA PHE A 26 -2.24 16.73 9.52
C PHE A 26 -2.21 17.79 10.61
N PHE A 27 -3.12 17.70 11.60
CA PHE A 27 -3.12 18.62 12.73
C PHE A 27 -1.78 18.60 13.47
N PHE A 28 -1.31 17.41 13.87
CA PHE A 28 -0.03 17.28 14.57
C PHE A 28 1.16 17.60 13.65
N TYR A 29 1.09 17.23 12.38
CA TYR A 29 2.15 17.50 11.41
C TYR A 29 2.38 18.99 11.19
N TYR A 30 1.33 19.77 11.00
CA TYR A 30 1.45 21.21 10.81
C TYR A 30 1.80 21.97 12.10
N ASN A 31 1.33 21.50 13.26
CA ASN A 31 1.65 22.15 14.54
C ASN A 31 3.04 21.79 15.10
N SER A 32 3.73 20.85 14.49
CA SER A 32 5.08 20.41 14.92
C SER A 32 6.17 20.72 13.89
N ASP A 33 6.04 21.82 13.16
CA ASP A 33 6.99 22.22 12.12
C ASP A 33 7.27 21.11 11.10
N LYS A 34 6.21 20.40 10.70
CA LYS A 34 6.26 19.26 9.76
C LYS A 34 7.08 18.07 10.25
N ASN A 35 7.14 17.87 11.55
CA ASN A 35 7.87 16.77 12.17
C ASN A 35 7.03 15.48 12.14
N LEU A 36 7.43 14.53 11.31
CA LEU A 36 6.77 13.22 11.18
C LEU A 36 6.84 12.40 12.47
N LYS A 37 7.92 12.51 13.26
CA LYS A 37 8.08 11.77 14.52
C LYS A 37 7.01 12.14 15.55
N ILE A 38 6.51 13.38 15.50
CA ILE A 38 5.45 13.86 16.38
C ILE A 38 4.06 13.54 15.82
N ALA A 39 3.89 13.53 14.49
CA ALA A 39 2.60 13.32 13.85
C ALA A 39 2.19 11.85 13.75
N ILE A 40 3.14 10.93 13.64
CA ILE A 40 2.88 9.50 13.43
C ILE A 40 2.22 8.83 14.65
N PRO A 41 2.67 9.00 15.91
CA PRO A 41 2.05 8.35 17.07
C PRO A 41 0.56 8.70 17.24
N PRO A 42 0.10 9.97 17.22
CA PRO A 42 -1.31 10.31 17.29
C PRO A 42 -2.12 9.73 16.12
N PHE A 43 -1.54 9.67 14.92
CA PHE A 43 -2.17 9.05 13.76
C PHE A 43 -2.42 7.55 13.97
N ILE A 44 -1.44 6.82 14.51
CA ILE A 44 -1.57 5.38 14.83
C ILE A 44 -2.68 5.18 15.85
N ILE A 45 -2.71 5.97 16.93
CA ILE A 45 -3.73 5.89 17.97
C ILE A 45 -5.12 6.15 17.38
N ALA A 46 -5.26 7.21 16.58
CA ALA A 46 -6.53 7.55 15.93
C ALA A 46 -7.00 6.44 14.97
N THR A 47 -6.07 5.82 14.24
CA THR A 47 -6.38 4.69 13.35
C THR A 47 -6.87 3.47 14.13
N LEU A 48 -6.22 3.12 15.25
CA LEU A 48 -6.64 2.02 16.11
C LEU A 48 -8.04 2.27 16.70
N ILE A 49 -8.31 3.49 17.18
CA ILE A 49 -9.63 3.90 17.68
C ILE A 49 -10.68 3.76 16.58
N SER A 50 -10.39 4.24 15.36
CA SER A 50 -11.30 4.13 14.22
C SER A 50 -11.60 2.68 13.85
N LEU A 51 -10.62 1.80 13.85
CA LEU A 51 -10.82 0.37 13.60
C LEU A 51 -11.69 -0.29 14.67
N ILE A 52 -11.47 0.05 15.95
CA ILE A 52 -12.29 -0.44 17.07
C ILE A 52 -13.74 0.03 16.92
N VAL A 53 -13.96 1.31 16.63
CA VAL A 53 -15.30 1.88 16.43
C VAL A 53 -16.05 1.19 15.29
N VAL A 54 -15.41 1.02 14.14
CA VAL A 54 -16.00 0.32 12.98
C VAL A 54 -16.31 -1.14 13.33
N TRP A 55 -15.40 -1.82 14.00
CA TRP A 55 -15.63 -3.21 14.42
C TRP A 55 -16.83 -3.34 15.39
N LEU A 56 -16.95 -2.44 16.35
CA LEU A 56 -18.07 -2.43 17.28
C LEU A 56 -19.42 -2.18 16.59
N LEU A 57 -19.45 -1.28 15.60
CA LEU A 57 -20.67 -0.87 14.92
C LEU A 57 -21.09 -1.83 13.80
N GLU A 58 -20.15 -2.28 12.99
CA GLU A 58 -20.44 -3.08 11.79
C GLU A 58 -20.16 -4.57 11.98
N LYS A 59 -19.51 -4.97 13.08
CA LYS A 59 -19.03 -6.34 13.33
C LYS A 59 -18.18 -6.91 12.20
N LYS A 60 -17.65 -6.04 11.36
CA LYS A 60 -16.75 -6.36 10.24
C LYS A 60 -15.56 -5.41 10.27
N ILE A 61 -14.37 -5.93 10.06
CA ILE A 61 -13.17 -5.10 9.96
C ILE A 61 -12.99 -4.71 8.50
N PRO A 62 -12.97 -3.42 8.17
CA PRO A 62 -12.71 -2.97 6.81
C PRO A 62 -11.23 -3.27 6.48
N MET A 63 -11.01 -4.16 5.50
CA MET A 63 -9.66 -4.67 5.19
C MET A 63 -8.72 -3.57 4.69
N VAL A 64 -9.23 -2.60 3.94
CA VAL A 64 -8.40 -1.51 3.38
C VAL A 64 -7.83 -0.60 4.48
N PRO A 65 -8.64 -0.02 5.40
CA PRO A 65 -8.12 0.72 6.54
C PRO A 65 -7.23 -0.11 7.47
N LEU A 66 -7.54 -1.39 7.68
CA LEU A 66 -6.72 -2.28 8.49
C LEU A 66 -5.30 -2.45 7.90
N ILE A 67 -5.23 -2.81 6.61
CA ILE A 67 -3.94 -3.00 5.93
C ILE A 67 -3.17 -1.68 5.89
N SER A 68 -3.83 -0.57 5.56
CA SER A 68 -3.21 0.76 5.56
C SER A 68 -2.71 1.15 6.94
N GLY A 69 -3.51 0.92 7.99
CA GLY A 69 -3.12 1.19 9.37
C GLY A 69 -1.92 0.36 9.83
N ILE A 70 -1.88 -0.93 9.50
CA ILE A 70 -0.72 -1.80 9.79
C ILE A 70 0.52 -1.32 9.05
N LEU A 71 0.43 -1.04 7.75
CA LEU A 71 1.56 -0.57 6.96
C LEU A 71 2.10 0.75 7.48
N ILE A 72 1.23 1.72 7.76
CA ILE A 72 1.65 3.04 8.26
C ILE A 72 2.22 2.91 9.68
N SER A 73 1.62 2.10 10.54
CA SER A 73 2.13 1.86 11.90
C SER A 73 3.50 1.19 11.87
N PHE A 74 3.68 0.21 11.02
CA PHE A 74 4.93 -0.50 10.85
C PHE A 74 6.02 0.42 10.29
N PHE A 75 5.77 1.07 9.15
CA PHE A 75 6.74 1.96 8.52
C PHE A 75 6.96 3.25 9.30
N GLY A 76 5.90 3.78 9.93
CA GLY A 76 5.98 4.94 10.80
C GLY A 76 6.78 4.65 12.06
N GLY A 77 6.51 3.52 12.71
CA GLY A 77 7.27 3.03 13.86
C GLY A 77 8.75 2.82 13.54
N LEU A 78 9.05 2.20 12.40
CA LEU A 78 10.42 2.06 11.92
C LEU A 78 11.10 3.42 11.67
N THR A 79 10.38 4.38 11.10
CA THR A 79 10.90 5.74 10.86
C THR A 79 11.23 6.48 12.15
N ILE A 80 10.45 6.26 13.22
CA ILE A 80 10.68 6.86 14.54
C ILE A 80 11.84 6.17 15.26
N TYR A 81 11.87 4.84 15.22
CA TYR A 81 12.85 4.05 15.95
C TYR A 81 14.26 4.15 15.37
N PHE A 82 14.34 4.25 14.05
CA PHE A 82 15.62 4.32 13.36
C PHE A 82 15.82 5.69 12.71
N ASP A 83 16.58 6.53 13.37
CA ASP A 83 17.04 7.83 12.84
C ASP A 83 18.16 7.64 11.79
N ASN A 84 18.06 6.57 11.00
CA ASN A 84 19.08 6.16 10.06
C ASN A 84 18.59 6.32 8.61
N PRO A 85 19.30 7.06 7.76
CA PRO A 85 18.93 7.27 6.34
C PRO A 85 18.78 5.95 5.55
N VAL A 86 19.39 4.87 5.99
CA VAL A 86 19.23 3.53 5.40
C VAL A 86 17.76 3.12 5.28
N PHE A 87 16.90 3.53 6.24
CA PHE A 87 15.47 3.24 6.17
C PHE A 87 14.75 3.93 5.01
N ILE A 88 15.22 5.09 4.59
CA ILE A 88 14.70 5.78 3.41
C ILE A 88 15.03 4.98 2.15
N TYR A 89 16.24 4.43 2.09
CA TYR A 89 16.73 3.66 0.93
C TYR A 89 16.09 2.28 0.80
N ILE A 90 15.79 1.62 1.94
CA ILE A 90 15.22 0.27 1.95
C ILE A 90 13.70 0.25 1.75
N LYS A 91 12.99 1.37 1.96
CA LYS A 91 11.52 1.44 1.78
C LYS A 91 11.03 0.88 0.44
N PRO A 92 11.59 1.26 -0.72
CA PRO A 92 11.15 0.69 -1.99
C PRO A 92 11.37 -0.83 -2.07
N THR A 93 12.47 -1.33 -1.51
CA THR A 93 12.74 -2.77 -1.44
C THR A 93 11.63 -3.50 -0.68
N ILE A 94 11.31 -3.03 0.52
CA ILE A 94 10.29 -3.67 1.38
C ILE A 94 8.91 -3.62 0.71
N ILE A 95 8.52 -2.48 0.14
CA ILE A 95 7.22 -2.33 -0.53
C ILE A 95 7.11 -3.29 -1.73
N ASN A 96 8.15 -3.36 -2.56
CA ASN A 96 8.15 -4.26 -3.71
C ASN A 96 8.14 -5.75 -3.29
N ILE A 97 8.88 -6.11 -2.24
CA ILE A 97 8.84 -7.47 -1.66
C ILE A 97 7.43 -7.80 -1.17
N LEU A 98 6.77 -6.87 -0.44
CA LEU A 98 5.40 -7.09 0.04
C LEU A 98 4.41 -7.28 -1.10
N PHE A 99 4.49 -6.47 -2.17
CA PHE A 99 3.64 -6.68 -3.35
C PHE A 99 3.95 -7.99 -4.06
N GLY A 100 5.22 -8.35 -4.20
CA GLY A 100 5.64 -9.63 -4.76
C GLY A 100 5.05 -10.82 -3.97
N PHE A 101 5.16 -10.80 -2.66
CA PHE A 101 4.59 -11.84 -1.79
C PHE A 101 3.06 -11.81 -1.76
N ALA A 102 2.43 -10.62 -1.79
CA ALA A 102 0.98 -10.52 -1.90
C ALA A 102 0.46 -11.22 -3.17
N LEU A 103 1.12 -11.04 -4.31
CA LEU A 103 0.76 -11.72 -5.56
C LEU A 103 1.08 -13.21 -5.53
N LEU A 104 2.17 -13.62 -4.87
CA LEU A 104 2.57 -15.01 -4.74
C LEU A 104 1.57 -15.80 -3.89
N PHE A 105 1.26 -15.30 -2.70
CA PHE A 105 0.46 -16.00 -1.71
C PHE A 105 -1.02 -15.63 -1.75
N GLY A 106 -1.39 -14.55 -2.41
CA GLY A 106 -2.74 -14.03 -2.39
C GLY A 106 -3.80 -15.02 -2.91
N LYS A 107 -3.45 -15.86 -3.88
CA LYS A 107 -4.34 -16.93 -4.36
C LYS A 107 -4.73 -17.91 -3.24
N TYR A 108 -3.81 -18.21 -2.30
CA TYR A 108 -4.08 -19.11 -1.18
C TYR A 108 -5.09 -18.54 -0.18
N PHE A 109 -5.11 -17.20 -0.02
CA PHE A 109 -6.01 -16.54 0.92
C PHE A 109 -7.35 -16.11 0.30
N THR A 110 -7.39 -15.94 -1.01
CA THR A 110 -8.57 -15.38 -1.71
C THR A 110 -9.20 -16.35 -2.69
N ASN A 111 -8.66 -17.58 -2.86
CA ASN A 111 -9.05 -18.59 -3.83
C ASN A 111 -8.95 -18.17 -5.31
N GLU A 112 -8.49 -16.95 -5.57
CA GLU A 112 -8.29 -16.44 -6.92
C GLU A 112 -7.10 -15.43 -6.92
N PRO A 113 -6.46 -15.17 -8.08
CA PRO A 113 -5.38 -14.20 -8.17
C PRO A 113 -5.83 -12.83 -7.69
N ILE A 114 -5.01 -12.16 -6.84
CA ILE A 114 -5.35 -10.84 -6.29
C ILE A 114 -5.61 -9.82 -7.40
N LEU A 115 -4.87 -9.86 -8.50
CA LEU A 115 -5.10 -8.96 -9.63
C LEU A 115 -6.49 -9.17 -10.24
N LYS A 116 -6.98 -10.41 -10.33
CA LYS A 116 -8.35 -10.70 -10.78
C LYS A 116 -9.37 -10.05 -9.85
N LYS A 117 -9.17 -10.17 -8.55
CA LYS A 117 -10.05 -9.57 -7.54
C LYS A 117 -10.08 -8.04 -7.61
N MET A 118 -8.94 -7.42 -7.93
CA MET A 118 -8.82 -5.97 -8.02
C MET A 118 -9.33 -5.41 -9.36
N MET A 119 -9.00 -6.08 -10.47
CA MET A 119 -9.18 -5.56 -11.83
C MET A 119 -10.18 -6.36 -12.67
N GLY A 120 -10.73 -7.45 -12.17
CA GLY A 120 -11.64 -8.33 -12.91
C GLY A 120 -12.94 -7.67 -13.36
N LYS A 121 -13.33 -6.56 -12.72
CA LYS A 121 -14.48 -5.75 -13.18
C LYS A 121 -14.14 -4.81 -14.34
N ALA A 122 -12.86 -4.53 -14.55
CA ALA A 122 -12.39 -3.61 -15.59
C ALA A 122 -11.84 -4.34 -16.81
N ILE A 123 -11.35 -5.56 -16.62
CA ILE A 123 -10.70 -6.35 -17.66
C ILE A 123 -11.18 -7.79 -17.54
N ALA A 124 -11.79 -8.31 -18.63
CA ALA A 124 -12.20 -9.73 -18.71
C ALA A 124 -11.04 -10.58 -19.28
N LEU A 125 -10.41 -11.39 -18.43
CA LEU A 125 -9.34 -12.31 -18.84
C LEU A 125 -9.69 -13.74 -18.44
N SER A 126 -9.18 -14.71 -19.19
CA SER A 126 -9.22 -16.12 -18.81
C SER A 126 -8.45 -16.35 -17.50
N ASP A 127 -8.76 -17.42 -16.78
CA ASP A 127 -8.07 -17.75 -15.53
C ASP A 127 -6.56 -17.92 -15.75
N ILE A 128 -6.17 -18.53 -16.88
CA ILE A 128 -4.76 -18.62 -17.30
C ILE A 128 -4.15 -17.22 -17.49
N GLY A 129 -4.90 -16.29 -18.12
CA GLY A 129 -4.45 -14.93 -18.31
C GLY A 129 -4.18 -14.21 -16.99
N TRP A 130 -5.07 -14.36 -16.01
CA TRP A 130 -4.88 -13.80 -14.67
C TRP A 130 -3.69 -14.40 -13.92
N GLU A 131 -3.48 -15.71 -14.03
CA GLU A 131 -2.32 -16.38 -13.41
C GLU A 131 -1.00 -15.90 -14.02
N LEU A 132 -0.92 -15.84 -15.35
CA LEU A 132 0.27 -15.35 -16.04
C LEU A 132 0.56 -13.89 -15.75
N LEU A 133 -0.46 -13.04 -15.73
CA LEU A 133 -0.34 -11.62 -15.41
C LEU A 133 0.17 -11.45 -13.97
N SER A 134 -0.42 -12.16 -13.01
CA SER A 134 0.00 -12.13 -11.61
C SER A 134 1.44 -12.59 -11.43
N LYS A 135 1.85 -13.67 -12.11
CA LYS A 135 3.22 -14.18 -12.07
C LYS A 135 4.23 -13.19 -12.65
N ARG A 136 3.89 -12.52 -13.77
CA ARG A 136 4.77 -11.50 -14.36
C ARG A 136 4.95 -10.30 -13.43
N TRP A 137 3.85 -9.79 -12.85
CA TRP A 137 3.92 -8.68 -11.90
C TRP A 137 4.68 -9.06 -10.63
N MET A 138 4.49 -10.26 -10.10
CA MET A 138 5.23 -10.78 -8.96
C MET A 138 6.74 -10.76 -9.22
N LEU A 139 7.17 -11.33 -10.36
CA LEU A 139 8.59 -11.34 -10.74
C LEU A 139 9.14 -9.93 -10.94
N PHE A 140 8.35 -9.05 -11.53
CA PHE A 140 8.72 -7.65 -11.74
C PHE A 140 8.92 -6.91 -10.40
N PHE A 141 8.04 -7.09 -9.42
CA PHE A 141 8.23 -6.50 -8.10
C PHE A 141 9.48 -7.03 -7.40
N PHE A 142 9.75 -8.33 -7.46
CA PHE A 142 11.00 -8.86 -6.91
C PHE A 142 12.25 -8.33 -7.64
N ALA A 143 12.18 -8.16 -8.96
CA ALA A 143 13.26 -7.55 -9.73
C ALA A 143 13.48 -6.09 -9.32
N LEU A 144 12.41 -5.29 -9.14
CA LEU A 144 12.51 -3.92 -8.65
C LEU A 144 13.09 -3.85 -7.23
N ALA A 145 12.67 -4.76 -6.33
CA ALA A 145 13.22 -4.85 -4.99
C ALA A 145 14.72 -5.12 -5.01
N LEU A 146 15.15 -6.11 -5.78
CA LEU A 146 16.56 -6.47 -5.94
C LEU A 146 17.37 -5.30 -6.54
N THR A 147 16.83 -4.67 -7.58
CA THR A 147 17.52 -3.55 -8.23
C THR A 147 17.66 -2.36 -7.27
N ASN A 148 16.61 -2.02 -6.51
CA ASN A 148 16.71 -0.97 -5.49
C ASN A 148 17.77 -1.31 -4.44
N GLU A 149 17.78 -2.56 -3.96
CA GLU A 149 18.75 -3.03 -2.97
C GLU A 149 20.19 -2.89 -3.46
N LEU A 150 20.45 -3.25 -4.71
CA LEU A 150 21.77 -3.10 -5.32
C LEU A 150 22.18 -1.63 -5.48
N VAL A 151 21.26 -0.79 -5.98
CA VAL A 151 21.56 0.63 -6.25
C VAL A 151 21.89 1.37 -4.96
N TRP A 152 21.06 1.25 -3.91
CA TRP A 152 21.36 1.99 -2.68
C TRP A 152 22.59 1.46 -1.96
N ARG A 153 22.85 0.15 -1.95
CA ARG A 153 24.07 -0.42 -1.31
C ARG A 153 25.36 0.00 -2.01
N ILE A 154 25.32 0.19 -3.32
CA ILE A 154 26.51 0.58 -4.09
C ILE A 154 26.77 2.09 -3.99
N TYR A 155 25.72 2.90 -3.97
CA TYR A 155 25.88 4.35 -4.14
C TYR A 155 25.59 5.19 -2.89
N CYS A 156 24.82 4.70 -1.92
CA CYS A 156 24.49 5.48 -0.73
C CYS A 156 25.43 5.14 0.46
N PRO A 157 25.68 6.11 1.35
CA PRO A 157 25.19 7.50 1.31
C PRO A 157 26.00 8.45 0.42
N GLU A 158 27.18 8.08 -0.05
CA GLU A 158 28.15 8.97 -0.69
C GLU A 158 27.62 9.63 -1.98
N LYS A 159 26.83 8.88 -2.76
CA LYS A 159 26.25 9.32 -4.03
C LYS A 159 24.75 9.16 -4.06
N GLU A 160 24.07 9.64 -3.02
CA GLU A 160 22.61 9.53 -2.85
C GLU A 160 21.82 10.04 -4.06
N TYR A 161 22.32 11.06 -4.75
CA TYR A 161 21.70 11.61 -5.96
C TYR A 161 21.52 10.55 -7.07
N ILE A 162 22.39 9.53 -7.15
CA ILE A 162 22.25 8.44 -8.12
C ILE A 162 21.02 7.60 -7.77
N TRP A 163 20.83 7.27 -6.50
CA TRP A 163 19.68 6.52 -6.05
C TRP A 163 18.37 7.33 -6.24
N VAL A 164 18.38 8.63 -5.95
CA VAL A 164 17.22 9.51 -6.18
C VAL A 164 16.86 9.55 -7.67
N ASN A 165 17.84 9.76 -8.53
CA ASN A 165 17.64 9.75 -9.99
C ASN A 165 17.15 8.40 -10.50
N PHE A 166 17.72 7.30 -10.01
CA PHE A 166 17.25 5.96 -10.34
C PHE A 166 15.80 5.74 -9.94
N LYS A 167 15.38 6.21 -8.78
CA LYS A 167 14.01 6.09 -8.31
C LYS A 167 13.01 6.82 -9.21
N VAL A 168 13.37 8.04 -9.65
CA VAL A 168 12.48 8.89 -10.47
C VAL A 168 12.58 8.52 -11.96
N TRP A 169 13.79 8.46 -12.50
CA TRP A 169 14.03 8.30 -13.93
C TRP A 169 14.33 6.85 -14.36
N GLY A 170 14.53 5.96 -13.40
CA GLY A 170 14.70 4.53 -13.65
C GLY A 170 13.42 3.75 -13.35
N MET A 171 13.01 3.68 -12.08
CA MET A 171 11.91 2.80 -11.68
C MET A 171 10.56 3.18 -12.31
N LEU A 172 10.24 4.48 -12.42
CA LEU A 172 8.96 4.90 -13.02
C LEU A 172 8.88 4.56 -14.52
N PRO A 173 9.84 4.95 -15.38
CA PRO A 173 9.79 4.58 -16.80
C PRO A 173 9.81 3.06 -17.02
N ILE A 174 10.62 2.31 -16.25
CA ILE A 174 10.67 0.84 -16.35
C ILE A 174 9.30 0.25 -16.03
N THR A 175 8.60 0.77 -15.02
CA THR A 175 7.24 0.32 -14.67
C THR A 175 6.24 0.61 -15.79
N PHE A 176 6.29 1.79 -16.41
CA PHE A 176 5.44 2.12 -17.56
C PHE A 176 5.72 1.20 -18.75
N ILE A 177 6.99 0.98 -19.09
CA ILE A 177 7.41 0.07 -20.17
C ILE A 177 6.92 -1.34 -19.88
N PHE A 178 7.16 -1.84 -18.67
CA PHE A 178 6.70 -3.17 -18.25
C PHE A 178 5.17 -3.29 -18.36
N THR A 179 4.43 -2.27 -17.92
CA THR A 179 2.97 -2.24 -18.02
C THR A 179 2.51 -2.29 -19.49
N ALA A 180 3.14 -1.55 -20.36
CA ALA A 180 2.85 -1.58 -21.80
C ALA A 180 3.07 -2.97 -22.41
N PHE A 181 4.12 -3.68 -22.02
CA PHE A 181 4.35 -5.06 -22.45
C PHE A 181 3.25 -6.04 -22.00
N GLN A 182 2.52 -5.75 -20.92
CA GLN A 182 1.41 -6.60 -20.49
C GLN A 182 0.20 -6.52 -21.41
N ILE A 183 0.05 -5.45 -22.21
CA ILE A 183 -1.06 -5.28 -23.18
C ILE A 183 -1.10 -6.47 -24.14
N SER A 184 0.04 -6.95 -24.63
CA SER A 184 0.11 -8.11 -25.51
C SER A 184 -0.43 -9.38 -24.85
N LEU A 185 -0.11 -9.61 -23.57
CA LEU A 185 -0.63 -10.75 -22.81
C LEU A 185 -2.14 -10.60 -22.57
N ILE A 186 -2.58 -9.40 -22.19
CA ILE A 186 -3.99 -9.07 -21.96
C ILE A 186 -4.80 -9.34 -23.22
N ASN A 187 -4.38 -8.82 -24.36
CA ASN A 187 -5.08 -9.01 -25.63
C ASN A 187 -5.16 -10.48 -26.06
N LYS A 188 -4.10 -11.27 -25.76
CA LYS A 188 -4.09 -12.69 -26.07
C LYS A 188 -5.03 -13.54 -25.24
N HIS A 189 -5.33 -13.11 -24.00
CA HIS A 189 -6.13 -13.88 -23.04
C HIS A 189 -7.46 -13.20 -22.69
N LYS A 190 -7.79 -12.12 -23.40
CA LYS A 190 -9.07 -11.43 -23.25
C LYS A 190 -10.21 -12.39 -23.61
N ILE A 191 -11.28 -12.35 -22.82
CA ILE A 191 -12.52 -13.07 -23.08
C ILE A 191 -13.53 -12.04 -23.58
N ASP A 192 -14.16 -12.32 -24.72
CA ASP A 192 -15.31 -11.53 -25.18
C ASP A 192 -16.49 -11.88 -24.25
N GLU A 193 -17.12 -10.86 -23.67
CA GLU A 193 -18.34 -10.99 -22.88
C GLU A 193 -19.54 -11.30 -23.76
#